data_204b67fabe1356047a40eef320b27ad3
#
_entry.id   204b67fabe1356047a40eef320b27ad3
#
_cell.length_a   1.000
_cell.length_b   1.000
_cell.length_c   1.000
_cell.angle_alpha   90.00
_cell.angle_beta   90.00
_cell.angle_gamma   90.00
#
_symmetry.space_group_name_H-M   'P 1'
#
loop_
_entity.id
_entity.type
_entity.pdbx_description
1 polymer ?
#
loop_
_entity_poly.entity_id
_entity_poly.type
_entity_poly.pdbx_seq_one_letter_code
_entity_poly.pdbx_strand_id
1 'polypeptide(L)'
;YRNIGNLVPTSKSGWWKNPYREWIGAQIRADIFGYVCPGDPKKAADMAWRDARISHAKNGIYGEMFVAALLAAAYAESNVVKLIETALGEIPATSRLYEVVLGIVSDYCNGVSKEKAINKLHSKYNEDDSHDWCLTITNAAVVAISILYGETDFTNALGIAMECGYDTDCNG
;
A
#
# COMPACT_ATOMS: atom_id res chain seq x y z
N TYR A 1 -8.44 -9.49 -18.57
CA TYR A 1 -9.25 -10.06 -19.66
C TYR A 1 -8.42 -10.23 -20.94
N ARG A 2 -7.78 -9.17 -21.45
CA ARG A 2 -7.05 -9.24 -22.74
C ARG A 2 -5.92 -10.29 -22.71
N ASN A 3 -5.15 -10.36 -21.62
CA ASN A 3 -4.05 -11.32 -21.50
C ASN A 3 -4.57 -12.77 -21.35
N ILE A 4 -5.69 -12.96 -20.65
CA ILE A 4 -6.35 -14.27 -20.56
C ILE A 4 -6.86 -14.72 -21.92
N GLY A 5 -7.56 -13.85 -22.65
CA GLY A 5 -8.04 -14.14 -24.01
C GLY A 5 -6.91 -14.46 -25.01
N ASN A 6 -5.73 -13.90 -24.81
CA ASN A 6 -4.53 -14.17 -25.61
C ASN A 6 -3.69 -15.35 -25.08
N LEU A 7 -4.19 -16.12 -24.12
CA LEU A 7 -3.51 -17.27 -23.51
C LEU A 7 -2.12 -16.93 -22.92
N VAL A 8 -1.95 -15.70 -22.44
CA VAL A 8 -0.71 -15.31 -21.76
C VAL A 8 -0.62 -16.07 -20.43
N PRO A 9 0.48 -16.79 -20.16
CA PRO A 9 0.65 -17.49 -18.90
C PRO A 9 0.49 -16.57 -17.69
N THR A 10 -0.12 -17.04 -16.59
CA THR A 10 -0.32 -16.27 -15.36
C THR A 10 0.99 -15.72 -14.78
N SER A 11 2.11 -16.41 -15.02
CA SER A 11 3.46 -15.93 -14.65
C SER A 11 3.90 -14.68 -15.41
N LYS A 12 3.22 -14.32 -16.50
CA LYS A 12 3.52 -13.14 -17.34
C LYS A 12 2.38 -12.15 -17.40
N SER A 13 1.16 -12.53 -17.05
CA SER A 13 -0.05 -11.74 -17.25
C SER A 13 -0.01 -10.39 -16.52
N GLY A 14 0.61 -10.33 -15.35
CA GLY A 14 0.71 -9.12 -14.54
C GLY A 14 1.57 -8.01 -15.17
N TRP A 15 2.55 -8.37 -16.02
CA TRP A 15 3.45 -7.36 -16.59
C TRP A 15 3.43 -7.29 -18.12
N TRP A 16 2.99 -8.32 -18.81
CA TRP A 16 2.98 -8.37 -20.27
C TRP A 16 1.97 -7.41 -20.87
N LYS A 17 2.47 -6.35 -21.54
CA LYS A 17 1.64 -5.30 -22.16
C LYS A 17 0.60 -4.71 -21.19
N ASN A 18 0.95 -4.61 -19.92
CA ASN A 18 0.10 -4.06 -18.87
C ASN A 18 0.64 -2.70 -18.40
N PRO A 19 0.10 -1.57 -18.89
CA PRO A 19 0.50 -0.24 -18.42
C PRO A 19 0.12 0.02 -16.96
N TYR A 20 -0.89 -0.66 -16.45
CA TYR A 20 -1.46 -0.48 -15.09
C TYR A 20 -0.85 -1.42 -14.05
N ARG A 21 0.27 -2.08 -14.37
CA ARG A 21 0.88 -3.12 -13.53
C ARG A 21 1.34 -2.68 -12.15
N GLU A 22 1.51 -1.38 -11.91
CA GLU A 22 1.89 -0.79 -10.63
C GLU A 22 0.79 0.14 -10.06
N TRP A 23 -0.44 0.00 -10.54
CA TRP A 23 -1.60 0.72 -9.99
C TRP A 23 -2.21 -0.02 -8.80
N ILE A 24 -3.07 0.69 -8.06
CA ILE A 24 -3.61 0.28 -6.75
C ILE A 24 -4.52 -0.96 -6.79
N GLY A 25 -4.96 -1.40 -7.94
CA GLY A 25 -5.97 -2.46 -8.08
C GLY A 25 -5.64 -3.82 -7.45
N ALA A 26 -4.39 -4.07 -7.05
CA ALA A 26 -4.05 -5.21 -6.19
C ALA A 26 -4.16 -4.82 -4.71
N GLN A 27 -3.63 -3.67 -4.31
CA GLN A 27 -3.66 -3.20 -2.92
C GLN A 27 -5.08 -3.13 -2.34
N ILE A 28 -6.05 -2.62 -3.10
CA ILE A 28 -7.45 -2.47 -2.64
C ILE A 28 -8.13 -3.78 -2.22
N ARG A 29 -7.66 -4.93 -2.70
CA ARG A 29 -8.24 -6.24 -2.38
C ARG A 29 -7.43 -7.06 -1.36
N ALA A 30 -6.47 -6.44 -0.69
CA ALA A 30 -5.56 -7.08 0.25
C ALA A 30 -6.23 -7.61 1.53
N ASP A 31 -7.34 -7.03 1.92
CA ASP A 31 -7.98 -7.17 3.22
C ASP A 31 -8.24 -8.62 3.64
N ILE A 32 -8.79 -9.42 2.73
CA ILE A 32 -9.10 -10.81 3.03
C ILE A 32 -7.87 -11.61 3.49
N PHE A 33 -6.71 -11.33 2.92
CA PHE A 33 -5.48 -12.04 3.27
C PHE A 33 -4.99 -11.68 4.67
N GLY A 34 -5.18 -10.41 5.08
CA GLY A 34 -4.94 -9.97 6.45
C GLY A 34 -5.91 -10.62 7.44
N TYR A 35 -7.20 -10.63 7.12
CA TYR A 35 -8.24 -11.16 8.02
C TYR A 35 -8.15 -12.66 8.26
N VAL A 36 -7.72 -13.44 7.28
CA VAL A 36 -7.59 -14.91 7.43
C VAL A 36 -6.23 -15.36 7.97
N CYS A 37 -5.32 -14.43 8.23
CA CYS A 37 -3.98 -14.70 8.78
C CYS A 37 -3.70 -13.86 10.04
N PRO A 38 -4.57 -13.85 11.09
CA PRO A 38 -4.40 -13.00 12.25
C PRO A 38 -3.07 -13.28 12.96
N GLY A 39 -2.23 -12.26 13.13
CA GLY A 39 -0.92 -12.36 13.77
C GLY A 39 0.17 -13.03 12.94
N ASP A 40 -0.08 -13.34 11.67
CA ASP A 40 0.90 -13.96 10.76
C ASP A 40 1.08 -13.09 9.49
N PRO A 41 1.78 -11.96 9.59
CA PRO A 41 1.99 -11.03 8.47
C PRO A 41 2.72 -11.68 7.30
N LYS A 42 3.65 -12.60 7.57
CA LYS A 42 4.40 -13.31 6.52
C LYS A 42 3.48 -14.17 5.65
N LYS A 43 2.58 -14.92 6.27
CA LYS A 43 1.62 -15.75 5.55
C LYS A 43 0.63 -14.89 4.77
N ALA A 44 0.14 -13.79 5.34
CA ALA A 44 -0.74 -12.85 4.66
C ALA A 44 -0.06 -12.28 3.40
N ALA A 45 1.20 -11.84 3.51
CA ALA A 45 1.97 -11.34 2.39
C ALA A 45 2.22 -12.40 1.30
N ASP A 46 2.51 -13.66 1.65
CA ASP A 46 2.67 -14.74 0.66
C ASP A 46 1.37 -15.00 -0.11
N MET A 47 0.23 -14.99 0.58
CA MET A 47 -1.08 -15.15 -0.08
C MET A 47 -1.38 -13.97 -1.01
N ALA A 48 -1.17 -12.74 -0.57
CA ALA A 48 -1.33 -11.53 -1.34
C ALA A 48 -0.40 -11.52 -2.58
N TRP A 49 0.86 -11.94 -2.43
CA TRP A 49 1.77 -12.07 -3.56
C TRP A 49 1.24 -13.03 -4.64
N ARG A 50 0.64 -14.15 -4.24
CA ARG A 50 0.07 -15.13 -5.17
C ARG A 50 -1.10 -14.56 -5.96
N ASP A 51 -1.95 -13.76 -5.32
CA ASP A 51 -3.05 -13.07 -5.97
C ASP A 51 -2.56 -11.94 -6.88
N ALA A 52 -1.77 -11.02 -6.33
CA ALA A 52 -1.32 -9.82 -7.04
C ALA A 52 -0.58 -10.12 -8.35
N ARG A 53 0.29 -11.13 -8.35
CA ARG A 53 1.14 -11.46 -9.51
C ARG A 53 0.38 -11.83 -10.79
N ILE A 54 -0.89 -12.15 -10.68
CA ILE A 54 -1.74 -12.48 -11.84
C ILE A 54 -2.04 -11.22 -12.66
N SER A 55 -2.19 -10.07 -11.98
CA SER A 55 -2.64 -8.81 -12.57
C SER A 55 -1.62 -7.68 -12.46
N HIS A 56 -0.67 -7.75 -11.54
CA HIS A 56 0.28 -6.68 -11.21
C HIS A 56 1.73 -7.15 -11.22
N ALA A 57 2.66 -6.17 -11.12
CA ALA A 57 4.09 -6.42 -11.03
C ALA A 57 4.75 -5.38 -10.10
N LYS A 58 5.95 -5.72 -9.60
CA LYS A 58 6.77 -4.81 -8.78
C LYS A 58 5.97 -4.16 -7.63
N ASN A 59 5.96 -2.81 -7.53
CA ASN A 59 5.27 -2.11 -6.44
C ASN A 59 3.76 -2.38 -6.41
N GLY A 60 3.12 -2.70 -7.52
CA GLY A 60 1.72 -3.14 -7.55
C GLY A 60 1.48 -4.43 -6.77
N ILE A 61 2.44 -5.37 -6.79
CA ILE A 61 2.42 -6.57 -5.94
C ILE A 61 2.74 -6.20 -4.49
N TYR A 62 3.78 -5.38 -4.28
CA TYR A 62 4.25 -5.04 -2.94
C TYR A 62 3.22 -4.25 -2.13
N GLY A 63 2.36 -3.46 -2.77
CA GLY A 63 1.26 -2.77 -2.09
C GLY A 63 0.24 -3.73 -1.49
N GLU A 64 -0.16 -4.76 -2.23
CA GLU A 64 -1.07 -5.79 -1.70
C GLU A 64 -0.40 -6.58 -0.55
N MET A 65 0.87 -6.97 -0.70
CA MET A 65 1.63 -7.64 0.35
C MET A 65 1.73 -6.79 1.62
N PHE A 66 2.04 -5.49 1.46
CA PHE A 66 2.17 -4.53 2.55
C PHE A 66 0.86 -4.38 3.34
N VAL A 67 -0.27 -4.13 2.66
CA VAL A 67 -1.57 -3.96 3.33
C VAL A 67 -2.03 -5.26 3.98
N ALA A 68 -1.89 -6.40 3.31
CA ALA A 68 -2.22 -7.71 3.89
C ALA A 68 -1.40 -8.00 5.17
N ALA A 69 -0.09 -7.73 5.14
CA ALA A 69 0.79 -7.89 6.30
C ALA A 69 0.43 -6.92 7.42
N LEU A 70 0.10 -5.66 7.09
CA LEU A 70 -0.33 -4.63 8.03
C LEU A 70 -1.57 -5.07 8.80
N LEU A 71 -2.60 -5.52 8.10
CA LEU A 71 -3.84 -6.00 8.69
C LEU A 71 -3.62 -7.25 9.54
N ALA A 72 -2.82 -8.22 9.08
CA ALA A 72 -2.50 -9.40 9.86
C ALA A 72 -1.75 -9.06 11.15
N ALA A 73 -0.79 -8.12 11.09
CA ALA A 73 -0.01 -7.67 12.24
C ALA A 73 -0.87 -6.93 13.28
N ALA A 74 -1.91 -6.21 12.83
CA ALA A 74 -2.80 -5.43 13.71
C ALA A 74 -3.57 -6.28 14.74
N TYR A 75 -3.66 -7.59 14.55
CA TYR A 75 -4.22 -8.49 15.56
C TYR A 75 -3.31 -8.70 16.78
N ALA A 76 -2.03 -8.39 16.68
CA ALA A 76 -1.03 -8.64 17.73
C ALA A 76 -0.22 -7.39 18.15
N GLU A 77 -0.27 -6.33 17.38
CA GLU A 77 0.49 -5.09 17.59
C GLU A 77 -0.44 -3.88 17.59
N SER A 78 -0.34 -3.02 18.58
CA SER A 78 -1.10 -1.78 18.72
C SER A 78 -0.28 -0.51 18.45
N ASN A 79 1.05 -0.62 18.45
CA ASN A 79 1.92 0.51 18.13
C ASN A 79 1.97 0.70 16.61
N VAL A 80 1.43 1.81 16.13
CA VAL A 80 1.29 2.09 14.69
C VAL A 80 2.60 2.13 13.93
N VAL A 81 3.69 2.60 14.55
CA VAL A 81 5.02 2.61 13.93
C VAL A 81 5.52 1.18 13.73
N LYS A 82 5.48 0.36 14.78
CA LYS A 82 5.88 -1.05 14.69
C LYS A 82 5.02 -1.85 13.73
N LEU A 83 3.73 -1.53 13.67
CA LEU A 83 2.79 -2.14 12.74
C LEU A 83 3.23 -1.94 11.29
N ILE A 84 3.55 -0.69 10.92
CA ILE A 84 4.03 -0.35 9.57
C ILE A 84 5.41 -0.96 9.31
N GLU A 85 6.32 -0.91 10.27
CA GLU A 85 7.66 -1.53 10.16
C GLU A 85 7.57 -3.05 9.94
N THR A 86 6.65 -3.72 10.64
CA THR A 86 6.40 -5.16 10.46
C THR A 86 5.91 -5.44 9.04
N ALA A 87 4.96 -4.66 8.53
CA ALA A 87 4.46 -4.81 7.17
C ALA A 87 5.53 -4.52 6.11
N LEU A 88 6.38 -3.51 6.33
CA LEU A 88 7.53 -3.22 5.48
C LEU A 88 8.52 -4.39 5.44
N GLY A 89 8.67 -5.14 6.54
CA GLY A 89 9.52 -6.33 6.60
C GLY A 89 9.13 -7.43 5.61
N GLU A 90 7.91 -7.43 5.11
CA GLU A 90 7.38 -8.44 4.18
C GLU A 90 7.52 -8.06 2.69
N ILE A 91 8.07 -6.89 2.39
CA ILE A 91 8.32 -6.44 1.02
C ILE A 91 9.81 -6.16 0.79
N PRO A 92 10.30 -6.15 -0.48
CA PRO A 92 11.71 -5.88 -0.74
C PRO A 92 12.16 -4.50 -0.25
N ALA A 93 13.17 -4.47 0.62
CA ALA A 93 13.74 -3.22 1.18
C ALA A 93 14.33 -2.28 0.10
N THR A 94 14.60 -2.78 -1.10
CA THR A 94 15.08 -1.99 -2.24
C THR A 94 13.95 -1.46 -3.13
N SER A 95 12.68 -1.69 -2.74
CA SER A 95 11.54 -1.21 -3.52
C SER A 95 11.26 0.27 -3.26
N ARG A 96 10.75 0.97 -4.28
CA ARG A 96 10.34 2.37 -4.15
C ARG A 96 9.22 2.56 -3.11
N LEU A 97 8.31 1.59 -2.99
CA LEU A 97 7.24 1.60 -2.00
C LEU A 97 7.84 1.58 -0.59
N TYR A 98 8.79 0.65 -0.33
CA TYR A 98 9.49 0.57 0.95
C TYR A 98 10.16 1.91 1.31
N GLU A 99 10.92 2.49 0.37
CA GLU A 99 11.62 3.77 0.56
C GLU A 99 10.65 4.90 0.94
N VAL A 100 9.53 5.01 0.23
CA VAL A 100 8.56 6.09 0.45
C VAL A 100 7.87 5.92 1.81
N VAL A 101 7.37 4.74 2.13
CA VAL A 101 6.68 4.48 3.41
C VAL A 101 7.63 4.61 4.59
N LEU A 102 8.86 4.09 4.49
CA LEU A 102 9.87 4.28 5.54
C LEU A 102 10.22 5.76 5.76
N GLY A 103 10.27 6.54 4.68
CA GLY A 103 10.46 7.99 4.77
C GLY A 103 9.35 8.69 5.55
N ILE A 104 8.09 8.27 5.36
CA ILE A 104 6.94 8.80 6.11
C ILE A 104 7.04 8.42 7.60
N VAL A 105 7.39 7.17 7.91
CA VAL A 105 7.64 6.74 9.30
C VAL A 105 8.72 7.58 9.96
N SER A 106 9.83 7.81 9.24
CA SER A 106 10.93 8.65 9.74
C SER A 106 10.48 10.10 9.98
N ASP A 107 9.72 10.69 9.06
CA ASP A 107 9.19 12.04 9.21
C ASP A 107 8.28 12.14 10.45
N TYR A 108 7.39 11.17 10.64
CA TYR A 108 6.52 11.09 11.82
C TYR A 108 7.33 11.00 13.12
N CYS A 109 8.30 10.09 13.20
CA CYS A 109 9.16 9.93 14.38
C CYS A 109 10.00 11.19 14.69
N ASN A 110 10.32 11.99 13.67
CA ASN A 110 11.02 13.28 13.82
C ASN A 110 10.07 14.46 14.09
N GLY A 111 8.79 14.22 14.33
CA GLY A 111 7.82 15.27 14.68
C GLY A 111 7.42 16.17 13.51
N VAL A 112 7.55 15.72 12.27
CA VAL A 112 7.02 16.42 11.09
C VAL A 112 5.48 16.44 11.21
N SER A 113 4.86 17.59 10.99
CA SER A 113 3.39 17.69 11.08
C SER A 113 2.69 16.96 9.91
N LYS A 114 1.43 16.57 10.12
CA LYS A 114 0.56 15.95 9.13
C LYS A 114 0.55 16.73 7.81
N GLU A 115 0.30 18.04 7.88
CA GLU A 115 0.21 18.91 6.71
C GLU A 115 1.52 18.93 5.90
N LYS A 116 2.66 18.91 6.60
CA LYS A 116 3.97 18.85 5.93
C LYS A 116 4.20 17.50 5.27
N ALA A 117 3.78 16.40 5.91
CA ALA A 117 3.88 15.06 5.32
C ALA A 117 3.02 14.94 4.05
N ILE A 118 1.78 15.41 4.07
CA ILE A 118 0.87 15.46 2.92
C ILE A 118 1.48 16.33 1.81
N ASN A 119 1.91 17.56 2.12
CA ASN A 119 2.51 18.45 1.14
C ASN A 119 3.79 17.87 0.50
N LYS A 120 4.59 17.13 1.28
CA LYS A 120 5.77 16.43 0.75
C LYS A 120 5.39 15.33 -0.23
N LEU A 121 4.31 14.59 0.02
CA LEU A 121 3.79 13.58 -0.89
C LEU A 121 3.35 14.24 -2.21
N HIS A 122 2.52 15.29 -2.15
CA HIS A 122 2.04 16.04 -3.31
C HIS A 122 3.16 16.74 -4.10
N SER A 123 4.24 17.15 -3.43
CA SER A 123 5.39 17.73 -4.12
C SER A 123 6.15 16.72 -4.99
N LYS A 124 6.05 15.44 -4.65
CA LYS A 124 6.73 14.34 -5.34
C LYS A 124 5.85 13.67 -6.39
N TYR A 125 4.56 13.60 -6.14
CA TYR A 125 3.57 12.94 -6.99
C TYR A 125 2.38 13.88 -7.22
N ASN A 126 1.97 14.02 -8.47
CA ASN A 126 0.87 14.91 -8.83
C ASN A 126 -0.44 14.11 -8.93
N GLU A 127 -1.42 14.41 -8.07
CA GLU A 127 -2.72 13.73 -8.09
C GLU A 127 -3.55 14.01 -9.36
N ASP A 128 -3.30 15.14 -10.03
CA ASP A 128 -3.94 15.46 -11.30
C ASP A 128 -3.34 14.69 -12.49
N ASP A 129 -2.19 14.03 -12.28
CA ASP A 129 -1.60 13.16 -13.29
C ASP A 129 -2.34 11.81 -13.32
N SER A 130 -2.81 11.43 -14.49
CA SER A 130 -3.56 10.19 -14.69
C SER A 130 -2.80 8.91 -14.32
N HIS A 131 -1.48 8.99 -14.16
CA HIS A 131 -0.65 7.88 -13.72
C HIS A 131 -0.46 7.88 -12.19
N ASP A 132 -0.18 9.04 -11.59
CA ASP A 132 0.21 9.14 -10.18
C ASP A 132 -0.95 8.96 -9.22
N TRP A 133 -2.17 9.38 -9.57
CA TRP A 133 -3.33 9.27 -8.69
C TRP A 133 -3.71 7.82 -8.35
N CYS A 134 -3.53 6.88 -9.29
CA CYS A 134 -3.77 5.43 -9.08
C CYS A 134 -2.50 4.63 -8.78
N LEU A 135 -1.33 5.28 -8.65
CA LEU A 135 -0.08 4.57 -8.39
C LEU A 135 -0.11 3.92 -7.00
N THR A 136 0.24 2.66 -6.92
CA THR A 136 0.28 1.93 -5.63
C THR A 136 1.15 2.63 -4.59
N ILE A 137 2.28 3.20 -5.00
CA ILE A 137 3.22 3.88 -4.08
C ILE A 137 2.56 5.08 -3.40
N THR A 138 1.85 5.93 -4.16
CA THR A 138 1.17 7.11 -3.61
C THR A 138 0.07 6.72 -2.64
N ASN A 139 -0.70 5.72 -3.01
CA ASN A 139 -1.83 5.25 -2.21
C ASN A 139 -1.39 4.47 -0.96
N ALA A 140 -0.32 3.68 -1.02
CA ALA A 140 0.31 3.10 0.17
C ALA A 140 0.87 4.17 1.12
N ALA A 141 1.40 5.28 0.57
CA ALA A 141 1.83 6.43 1.35
C ALA A 141 0.66 7.10 2.08
N VAL A 142 -0.49 7.27 1.41
CA VAL A 142 -1.71 7.79 2.03
C VAL A 142 -2.15 6.92 3.20
N VAL A 143 -2.21 5.60 3.02
CA VAL A 143 -2.55 4.64 4.09
C VAL A 143 -1.59 4.80 5.28
N ALA A 144 -0.27 4.89 5.02
CA ALA A 144 0.72 5.06 6.08
C ALA A 144 0.56 6.39 6.83
N ILE A 145 0.34 7.51 6.12
CA ILE A 145 0.08 8.83 6.72
C ILE A 145 -1.19 8.77 7.58
N SER A 146 -2.26 8.18 7.06
CA SER A 146 -3.54 8.10 7.75
C SER A 146 -3.46 7.33 9.06
N ILE A 147 -2.75 6.20 9.07
CA ILE A 147 -2.58 5.37 10.28
C ILE A 147 -1.67 6.07 11.30
N LEU A 148 -0.56 6.69 10.86
CA LEU A 148 0.39 7.34 11.76
C LEU A 148 -0.22 8.58 12.43
N TYR A 149 -0.86 9.45 11.65
CA TYR A 149 -1.41 10.72 12.16
C TYR A 149 -2.85 10.61 12.63
N GLY A 150 -3.51 9.48 12.39
CA GLY A 150 -4.86 9.18 12.91
C GLY A 150 -4.90 8.82 14.39
N GLU A 151 -3.74 8.55 15.03
CA GLU A 151 -3.61 8.33 16.48
C GLU A 151 -4.53 7.23 17.01
N THR A 152 -4.74 6.15 16.24
CA THR A 152 -5.65 5.03 16.56
C THR A 152 -7.15 5.37 16.56
N ASP A 153 -7.54 6.59 16.19
CA ASP A 153 -8.93 6.97 15.98
C ASP A 153 -9.33 6.69 14.52
N PHE A 154 -10.31 5.80 14.33
CA PHE A 154 -10.77 5.39 13.00
C PHE A 154 -11.31 6.57 12.19
N THR A 155 -12.14 7.42 12.82
CA THR A 155 -12.77 8.56 12.12
C THR A 155 -11.71 9.58 11.68
N ASN A 156 -10.72 9.83 12.55
CA ASN A 156 -9.63 10.73 12.24
C ASN A 156 -8.73 10.15 11.11
N ALA A 157 -8.37 8.87 11.21
CA ALA A 157 -7.57 8.21 10.18
C ALA A 157 -8.27 8.24 8.81
N LEU A 158 -9.57 7.91 8.76
CA LEU A 158 -10.36 7.96 7.54
C LEU A 158 -10.45 9.40 6.98
N GLY A 159 -10.65 10.40 7.86
CA GLY A 159 -10.65 11.81 7.48
C GLY A 159 -9.33 12.24 6.83
N ILE A 160 -8.19 11.78 7.39
CA ILE A 160 -6.86 12.05 6.82
C ILE A 160 -6.68 11.36 5.46
N ALA A 161 -7.17 10.11 5.29
CA ALA A 161 -7.12 9.43 4.00
C ALA A 161 -7.85 10.24 2.92
N MET A 162 -9.01 10.80 3.24
CA MET A 162 -9.77 11.66 2.32
C MET A 162 -9.06 12.99 2.05
N GLU A 163 -8.47 13.60 3.08
CA GLU A 163 -7.70 14.86 2.96
C GLU A 163 -6.47 14.70 2.07
N CYS A 164 -5.83 13.53 2.10
CA CYS A 164 -4.67 13.25 1.26
C CYS A 164 -4.97 13.21 -0.24
N GLY A 165 -6.22 12.95 -0.64
CA GLY A 165 -6.58 12.83 -2.06
C GLY A 165 -6.16 11.51 -2.70
N TYR A 166 -5.76 11.54 -3.96
CA TYR A 166 -5.46 10.39 -4.82
C TYR A 166 -6.68 9.47 -4.98
N ASP A 167 -6.51 8.16 -4.89
CA ASP A 167 -7.59 7.17 -5.06
C ASP A 167 -8.31 6.94 -3.72
N THR A 168 -9.16 7.90 -3.34
CA THR A 168 -9.74 7.99 -2.00
C THR A 168 -10.63 6.81 -1.63
N ASP A 169 -11.38 6.25 -2.57
CA ASP A 169 -12.25 5.09 -2.32
C ASP A 169 -11.45 3.79 -2.13
N CYS A 170 -10.25 3.72 -2.71
CA CYS A 170 -9.35 2.59 -2.51
C CYS A 170 -8.53 2.70 -1.20
N ASN A 171 -8.38 3.91 -0.64
CA ASN A 171 -7.57 4.16 0.55
C ASN A 171 -8.38 4.14 1.84
N GLY A 172 -9.67 4.43 1.76
CA GLY A 172 -10.60 4.48 2.90
C GLY A 172 -11.25 3.15 3.21
#